data_b4cda5a8bf5c76ddf6c9b680c085151a
#
_entry.id   b4cda5a8bf5c76ddf6c9b680c085151a
#
_cell.length_a   1.000
_cell.length_b   1.000
_cell.length_c   1.000
_cell.angle_alpha   90.00
_cell.angle_beta   90.00
_cell.angle_gamma   90.00
#
_symmetry.space_group_name_H-M   'P 1'
#
loop_
_entity.id
_entity.type
_entity.pdbx_description
1 polymer ?
#
loop_
_entity_poly.entity_id
_entity_poly.type
_entity_poly.pdbx_seq_one_letter_code
_entity_poly.pdbx_strand_id
1 'polypeptide(L)'
;AGVDPALLGIVGLTEQYRETLAIVNHCWSWDLRHVKKNVGGRLRLRLLEINARTRERLERLNESDRALYERARQVFKNSLYCLEHRVERDPRGAITLADSRSGVRGWALEMGSDAPVEINIMINGRVHSRTHCDLAVSELSRWRLPREGCVGFRAKNVTLSHGDSVEIRDVRQGLVLARYRVHDDA
;
A
#
# COMPACT_ATOMS: atom_id res chain seq x y z
N ALA A 1 6.23 15.96 -2.20
CA ALA A 1 5.94 14.51 -2.26
C ALA A 1 5.28 14.10 -0.96
N GLY A 2 4.14 13.44 -1.02
CA GLY A 2 3.42 12.92 0.14
C GLY A 2 4.14 11.72 0.77
N VAL A 3 3.69 11.32 1.98
CA VAL A 3 4.17 10.11 2.65
C VAL A 3 3.37 8.91 2.13
N ASP A 4 4.07 7.83 1.75
CA ASP A 4 3.38 6.58 1.38
C ASP A 4 2.64 6.02 2.62
N PRO A 5 1.33 5.71 2.52
CA PRO A 5 0.56 5.13 3.62
C PRO A 5 1.21 3.88 4.24
N ALA A 6 1.96 3.10 3.46
CA ALA A 6 2.65 1.92 3.97
C ALA A 6 3.76 2.21 4.99
N LEU A 7 4.24 3.46 5.07
CA LEU A 7 5.20 3.92 6.09
C LEU A 7 4.52 4.39 7.38
N LEU A 8 3.19 4.52 7.38
CA LEU A 8 2.45 4.90 8.58
C LEU A 8 2.27 3.70 9.49
N GLY A 9 2.32 3.92 10.79
CA GLY A 9 2.15 2.84 11.79
C GLY A 9 0.81 2.13 11.65
N ILE A 10 -0.28 2.87 11.55
CA ILE A 10 -1.62 2.34 11.30
C ILE A 10 -2.31 3.16 10.23
N VAL A 11 -3.00 2.49 9.33
CA VAL A 11 -3.89 3.07 8.34
C VAL A 11 -5.30 2.62 8.65
N GLY A 12 -6.23 3.56 8.81
CA GLY A 12 -7.63 3.29 9.04
C GLY A 12 -8.51 3.87 7.93
N LEU A 13 -9.68 3.24 7.71
CA LEU A 13 -10.69 3.71 6.78
C LEU A 13 -11.96 4.12 7.55
N THR A 14 -12.48 5.31 7.26
CA THR A 14 -13.65 5.85 7.96
C THR A 14 -14.92 5.04 7.70
N GLU A 15 -15.08 4.48 6.51
CA GLU A 15 -16.19 3.59 6.15
C GLU A 15 -16.07 2.19 6.76
N GLN A 16 -14.87 1.79 7.21
CA GLN A 16 -14.59 0.54 7.92
C GLN A 16 -14.08 0.83 9.33
N TYR A 17 -14.80 1.70 10.04
CA TYR A 17 -14.35 2.24 11.32
C TYR A 17 -14.26 1.19 12.43
N ARG A 18 -15.13 0.16 12.40
CA ARG A 18 -15.09 -0.94 13.38
C ARG A 18 -13.83 -1.78 13.22
N GLU A 19 -13.49 -2.14 12.01
CA GLU A 19 -12.29 -2.89 11.64
C GLU A 19 -11.04 -2.05 11.93
N THR A 20 -11.08 -0.75 11.67
CA THR A 20 -10.02 0.19 12.05
C THR A 20 -9.78 0.16 13.55
N LEU A 21 -10.84 0.23 14.37
CA LEU A 21 -10.69 0.14 15.84
C LEU A 21 -10.16 -1.22 16.28
N ALA A 22 -10.55 -2.32 15.61
CA ALA A 22 -10.02 -3.65 15.93
C ALA A 22 -8.50 -3.72 15.71
N ILE A 23 -8.00 -3.17 14.58
CA ILE A 23 -6.55 -3.09 14.31
C ILE A 23 -5.85 -2.23 15.38
N VAL A 24 -6.38 -1.05 15.69
CA VAL A 24 -5.82 -0.13 16.69
C VAL A 24 -5.76 -0.80 18.07
N ASN A 25 -6.85 -1.43 18.49
CA ASN A 25 -6.94 -2.12 19.78
C ASN A 25 -5.93 -3.27 19.88
N HIS A 26 -5.77 -4.02 18.79
CA HIS A 26 -4.79 -5.10 18.73
C HIS A 26 -3.34 -4.57 18.82
N CYS A 27 -3.00 -3.56 18.02
CA CYS A 27 -1.62 -3.05 17.94
C CYS A 27 -1.15 -2.38 19.23
N TRP A 28 -2.06 -1.74 19.98
CA TRP A 28 -1.72 -0.98 21.20
C TRP A 28 -2.33 -1.53 22.47
N SER A 29 -2.98 -2.69 22.39
CA SER A 29 -3.67 -3.30 23.55
C SER A 29 -4.67 -2.34 24.21
N TRP A 30 -5.38 -1.55 23.39
CA TRP A 30 -6.43 -0.63 23.83
C TRP A 30 -7.81 -1.31 23.80
N ASP A 31 -8.80 -0.72 24.48
CA ASP A 31 -10.23 -1.11 24.43
C ASP A 31 -11.07 0.06 23.93
N LEU A 32 -10.78 0.55 22.74
CA LEU A 32 -11.56 1.61 22.10
C LEU A 32 -12.88 1.04 21.58
N ARG A 33 -13.98 1.69 21.94
CA ARG A 33 -15.32 1.25 21.54
C ARG A 33 -15.89 2.13 20.42
N HIS A 34 -16.60 1.49 19.52
CA HIS A 34 -17.32 2.19 18.47
C HIS A 34 -18.50 2.97 19.04
N VAL A 35 -18.44 4.31 18.96
CA VAL A 35 -19.54 5.20 19.37
C VAL A 35 -20.04 5.96 18.14
N LYS A 36 -21.30 5.74 17.77
CA LYS A 36 -21.96 6.55 16.75
C LYS A 36 -22.39 7.89 17.35
N LYS A 37 -21.60 8.93 17.12
CA LYS A 37 -21.96 10.34 17.40
C LYS A 37 -21.98 11.12 16.09
N ASN A 38 -22.87 12.10 15.96
CA ASN A 38 -22.95 13.01 14.81
C ASN A 38 -23.17 12.31 13.47
N VAL A 39 -24.16 11.42 13.40
CA VAL A 39 -24.63 10.91 12.12
C VAL A 39 -25.24 12.08 11.36
N GLY A 40 -24.49 12.60 10.38
CA GLY A 40 -24.84 13.82 9.64
C GLY A 40 -26.26 13.82 9.11
N GLY A 41 -26.84 15.03 9.04
CA GLY A 41 -28.22 15.27 8.65
C GLY A 41 -28.60 14.75 7.27
N ARG A 42 -29.89 14.80 6.96
CA ARG A 42 -30.56 14.20 5.79
C ARG A 42 -30.14 14.72 4.40
N LEU A 43 -29.34 15.79 4.32
CA LEU A 43 -28.84 16.34 3.05
C LEU A 43 -27.59 15.59 2.56
N ARG A 44 -27.80 14.39 2.02
CA ARG A 44 -26.79 13.75 1.18
C ARG A 44 -27.14 14.00 -0.27
N LEU A 45 -26.39 14.88 -0.95
CA LEU A 45 -26.39 14.94 -2.40
C LEU A 45 -26.09 13.53 -2.94
N ARG A 46 -27.04 12.95 -3.67
CA ARG A 46 -26.81 11.67 -4.32
C ARG A 46 -25.90 11.92 -5.53
N LEU A 47 -24.88 11.07 -5.71
CA LEU A 47 -24.00 11.13 -6.90
C LEU A 47 -24.79 11.14 -8.23
N LEU A 48 -26.00 10.57 -8.22
CA LEU A 48 -26.95 10.56 -9.35
C LEU A 48 -27.54 11.94 -9.69
N GLU A 49 -27.49 12.91 -8.77
CA GLU A 49 -28.02 14.26 -8.94
C GLU A 49 -26.97 15.22 -9.54
N ILE A 50 -25.73 14.76 -9.70
CA ILE A 50 -24.63 15.52 -10.29
C ILE A 50 -24.61 15.26 -11.80
N ASN A 51 -24.65 16.33 -12.62
CA ASN A 51 -24.57 16.20 -14.07
C ASN A 51 -23.21 15.59 -14.50
N ALA A 52 -23.18 14.94 -15.67
CA ALA A 52 -22.02 14.20 -16.17
C ALA A 52 -20.74 15.05 -16.24
N ARG A 53 -20.85 16.30 -16.70
CA ARG A 53 -19.70 17.22 -16.82
C ARG A 53 -19.08 17.57 -15.45
N THR A 54 -19.92 17.81 -14.45
CA THR A 54 -19.45 18.10 -13.08
C THR A 54 -18.81 16.85 -12.47
N ARG A 55 -19.39 15.67 -12.72
CA ARG A 55 -18.82 14.40 -12.27
C ARG A 55 -17.44 14.16 -12.86
N GLU A 56 -17.29 14.28 -14.17
CA GLU A 56 -16.00 14.12 -14.86
C GLU A 56 -14.94 15.10 -14.33
N ARG A 57 -15.33 16.34 -14.08
CA ARG A 57 -14.43 17.34 -13.49
C ARG A 57 -14.00 16.95 -12.06
N LEU A 58 -14.94 16.47 -11.24
CA LEU A 58 -14.63 16.01 -9.88
C LEU A 58 -13.72 14.77 -9.89
N GLU A 59 -13.98 13.82 -10.78
CA GLU A 59 -13.15 12.61 -10.93
C GLU A 59 -11.71 12.97 -11.29
N ARG A 60 -11.52 13.88 -12.24
CA ARG A 60 -10.20 14.37 -12.63
C ARG A 60 -9.48 15.14 -11.52
N LEU A 61 -10.20 16.01 -10.79
CA LEU A 61 -9.62 16.77 -9.68
C LEU A 61 -9.23 15.87 -8.50
N ASN A 62 -9.88 14.72 -8.33
CA ASN A 62 -9.64 13.77 -7.23
C ASN A 62 -8.82 12.55 -7.66
N GLU A 63 -8.17 12.58 -8.83
CA GLU A 63 -7.40 11.43 -9.32
C GLU A 63 -6.25 11.05 -8.39
N SER A 64 -5.49 12.04 -7.90
CA SER A 64 -4.41 11.84 -6.94
C SER A 64 -4.92 11.30 -5.59
N ASP A 65 -6.05 11.81 -5.11
CA ASP A 65 -6.67 11.36 -3.86
C ASP A 65 -7.19 9.93 -3.99
N ARG A 66 -7.72 9.58 -5.16
CA ARG A 66 -8.14 8.21 -5.47
C ARG A 66 -6.97 7.23 -5.42
N ALA A 67 -5.84 7.58 -6.05
CA ALA A 67 -4.64 6.75 -6.02
C ALA A 67 -4.12 6.56 -4.58
N LEU A 68 -4.08 7.63 -3.80
CA LEU A 68 -3.71 7.60 -2.38
C LEU A 68 -4.67 6.72 -1.57
N TYR A 69 -5.97 6.86 -1.79
CA TYR A 69 -7.00 6.08 -1.12
C TYR A 69 -6.88 4.57 -1.44
N GLU A 70 -6.71 4.20 -2.71
CA GLU A 70 -6.54 2.79 -3.09
C GLU A 70 -5.25 2.21 -2.49
N ARG A 71 -4.21 3.02 -2.39
CA ARG A 71 -2.98 2.64 -1.69
C ARG A 71 -3.23 2.41 -0.19
N ALA A 72 -3.89 3.33 0.47
CA ALA A 72 -4.27 3.21 1.89
C ALA A 72 -5.16 1.99 2.13
N ARG A 73 -6.13 1.77 1.26
CA ARG A 73 -7.03 0.63 1.29
C ARG A 73 -6.31 -0.71 1.16
N GLN A 74 -5.26 -0.79 0.32
CA GLN A 74 -4.45 -2.01 0.22
C GLN A 74 -3.70 -2.29 1.52
N VAL A 75 -3.07 -1.27 2.10
CA VAL A 75 -2.36 -1.40 3.40
C VAL A 75 -3.35 -1.84 4.48
N PHE A 76 -4.50 -1.19 4.58
CA PHE A 76 -5.55 -1.54 5.54
C PHE A 76 -6.02 -3.00 5.41
N LYS A 77 -6.28 -3.48 4.19
CA LYS A 77 -6.68 -4.87 3.94
C LYS A 77 -5.64 -5.87 4.38
N ASN A 78 -4.37 -5.57 4.16
CA ASN A 78 -3.28 -6.44 4.60
C ASN A 78 -3.20 -6.49 6.12
N SER A 79 -3.30 -5.34 6.81
CA SER A 79 -3.30 -5.29 8.28
C SER A 79 -4.53 -6.01 8.87
N LEU A 80 -5.70 -5.89 8.24
CA LEU A 80 -6.90 -6.60 8.67
C LEU A 80 -6.75 -8.12 8.48
N TYR A 81 -6.21 -8.55 7.35
CA TYR A 81 -5.89 -9.97 7.11
C TYR A 81 -4.94 -10.53 8.17
N CYS A 82 -3.87 -9.78 8.50
CA CYS A 82 -2.93 -10.20 9.52
C CYS A 82 -3.61 -10.35 10.90
N LEU A 83 -4.50 -9.41 11.25
CA LEU A 83 -5.29 -9.48 12.48
C LEU A 83 -6.21 -10.74 12.52
N GLU A 84 -6.98 -10.96 11.46
CA GLU A 84 -7.94 -12.09 11.37
C GLU A 84 -7.25 -13.45 11.40
N HIS A 85 -6.08 -13.56 10.78
CA HIS A 85 -5.32 -14.81 10.71
C HIS A 85 -4.25 -14.93 11.79
N ARG A 86 -4.21 -14.01 12.75
CA ARG A 86 -3.24 -13.97 13.87
C ARG A 86 -1.78 -14.01 13.38
N VAL A 87 -1.51 -13.34 12.28
CA VAL A 87 -0.15 -13.16 11.76
C VAL A 87 0.51 -12.07 12.61
N GLU A 88 1.62 -12.40 13.29
CA GLU A 88 2.29 -11.48 14.20
C GLU A 88 2.94 -10.27 13.51
N ARG A 89 3.13 -10.36 12.20
CA ARG A 89 3.90 -9.40 11.39
C ARG A 89 3.06 -8.87 10.24
N ASP A 90 3.10 -7.57 10.04
CA ASP A 90 2.38 -6.86 8.98
C ASP A 90 3.37 -6.47 7.87
N PRO A 91 3.46 -7.26 6.77
CA PRO A 91 4.38 -6.96 5.67
C PRO A 91 3.84 -5.80 4.84
N ARG A 92 4.72 -4.83 4.57
CA ARG A 92 4.42 -3.62 3.81
C ARG A 92 5.48 -3.36 2.78
N GLY A 93 5.13 -2.71 1.68
CA GLY A 93 6.10 -2.39 0.65
C GLY A 93 5.53 -1.45 -0.40
N ALA A 94 6.41 -0.89 -1.21
CA ALA A 94 6.07 -0.07 -2.35
C ALA A 94 6.99 -0.34 -3.54
N ILE A 95 6.46 -0.12 -4.74
CA ILE A 95 7.23 -0.02 -5.97
C ILE A 95 7.49 1.46 -6.22
N THR A 96 8.76 1.87 -6.24
CA THR A 96 9.16 3.26 -6.46
C THR A 96 9.47 3.54 -7.92
N LEU A 97 9.84 2.53 -8.67
CA LEU A 97 10.16 2.62 -10.09
C LEU A 97 9.93 1.27 -10.77
N ALA A 98 9.31 1.30 -11.96
CA ALA A 98 9.23 0.15 -12.83
C ALA A 98 9.28 0.63 -14.28
N ASP A 99 10.43 0.47 -14.92
CA ASP A 99 10.67 0.79 -16.33
C ASP A 99 11.61 -0.23 -16.99
N SER A 100 11.67 -0.24 -18.31
CA SER A 100 12.48 -1.20 -19.09
C SER A 100 13.99 -0.97 -18.98
N ARG A 101 14.43 0.24 -18.59
CA ARG A 101 15.87 0.60 -18.48
C ARG A 101 16.41 0.29 -17.11
N SER A 102 15.68 0.66 -16.07
CA SER A 102 16.12 0.57 -14.68
C SER A 102 15.67 -0.71 -13.99
N GLY A 103 14.69 -1.40 -14.59
CA GLY A 103 14.03 -2.57 -14.01
C GLY A 103 12.97 -2.18 -12.97
N VAL A 104 12.76 -3.04 -11.98
CA VAL A 104 11.82 -2.80 -10.89
C VAL A 104 12.59 -2.51 -9.61
N ARG A 105 12.25 -1.41 -8.94
CA ARG A 105 12.81 -1.00 -7.66
C ARG A 105 11.72 -0.67 -6.66
N GLY A 106 12.03 -0.85 -5.42
CA GLY A 106 11.11 -0.50 -4.35
C GLY A 106 11.68 -0.90 -3.00
N TRP A 107 10.79 -1.03 -2.04
CA TRP A 107 11.13 -1.47 -0.69
C TRP A 107 10.01 -2.34 -0.12
N ALA A 108 10.39 -3.24 0.81
CA ALA A 108 9.43 -3.93 1.66
C ALA A 108 10.05 -4.19 3.03
N LEU A 109 9.19 -4.11 4.06
CA LEU A 109 9.54 -4.33 5.45
C LEU A 109 8.40 -5.07 6.17
N GLU A 110 8.70 -5.69 7.29
CA GLU A 110 7.70 -6.18 8.24
C GLU A 110 7.68 -5.27 9.46
N MET A 111 6.49 -4.80 9.84
CA MET A 111 6.33 -4.03 11.08
C MET A 111 6.64 -4.95 12.28
N GLY A 112 7.53 -4.47 13.16
CA GLY A 112 7.96 -5.23 14.34
C GLY A 112 9.00 -6.32 14.09
N SER A 113 9.67 -6.32 12.95
CA SER A 113 10.75 -7.29 12.62
C SER A 113 11.94 -6.63 11.95
N ASP A 114 13.13 -7.05 12.34
CA ASP A 114 14.39 -6.69 11.67
C ASP A 114 14.81 -7.73 10.61
N ALA A 115 14.03 -8.79 10.37
CA ALA A 115 14.33 -9.76 9.33
C ALA A 115 14.07 -9.16 7.93
N PRO A 116 14.92 -9.45 6.92
CA PRO A 116 14.63 -9.10 5.54
C PRO A 116 13.34 -9.74 5.06
N VAL A 117 12.49 -8.95 4.42
CA VAL A 117 11.29 -9.47 3.75
C VAL A 117 11.70 -10.11 2.44
N GLU A 118 11.19 -11.29 2.17
CA GLU A 118 11.32 -11.95 0.89
C GLU A 118 10.06 -11.74 0.06
N ILE A 119 10.24 -11.27 -1.18
CA ILE A 119 9.14 -10.94 -2.08
C ILE A 119 9.24 -11.68 -3.41
N ASN A 120 8.07 -11.96 -3.98
CA ASN A 120 7.92 -12.28 -5.39
C ASN A 120 7.59 -11.00 -6.16
N ILE A 121 8.35 -10.76 -7.24
CA ILE A 121 8.03 -9.72 -8.22
C ILE A 121 7.24 -10.39 -9.33
N MET A 122 6.02 -9.92 -9.52
CA MET A 122 5.07 -10.43 -10.50
C MET A 122 4.97 -9.46 -11.66
N ILE A 123 4.94 -9.98 -12.89
CA ILE A 123 4.65 -9.20 -14.10
C ILE A 123 3.45 -9.86 -14.77
N ASN A 124 2.39 -9.09 -15.01
CA ASN A 124 1.15 -9.57 -15.62
C ASN A 124 0.61 -10.85 -14.94
N GLY A 125 0.70 -10.91 -13.62
CA GLY A 125 0.23 -12.04 -12.82
C GLY A 125 1.14 -13.27 -12.79
N ARG A 126 2.32 -13.24 -13.45
CA ARG A 126 3.31 -14.33 -13.42
C ARG A 126 4.51 -13.95 -12.57
N VAL A 127 5.06 -14.91 -11.83
CA VAL A 127 6.30 -14.70 -11.06
C VAL A 127 7.44 -14.48 -12.06
N HIS A 128 8.06 -13.30 -11.97
CA HIS A 128 9.27 -12.99 -12.72
C HIS A 128 10.54 -13.34 -11.93
N SER A 129 10.59 -12.93 -10.68
CA SER A 129 11.74 -13.19 -9.81
C SER A 129 11.34 -13.16 -8.34
N ARG A 130 12.21 -13.74 -7.51
CA ARG A 130 12.11 -13.74 -6.06
C ARG A 130 13.38 -13.10 -5.49
N THR A 131 13.24 -12.21 -4.51
CA THR A 131 14.36 -11.46 -3.94
C THR A 131 14.12 -11.08 -2.49
N HIS A 132 15.22 -10.82 -1.76
CA HIS A 132 15.18 -10.24 -0.42
C HIS A 132 15.24 -8.72 -0.49
N CYS A 133 14.60 -8.06 0.48
CA CYS A 133 14.59 -6.61 0.61
C CYS A 133 15.65 -6.20 1.64
N ASP A 134 16.89 -6.07 1.22
CA ASP A 134 18.07 -5.81 2.04
C ASP A 134 18.96 -4.68 1.53
N LEU A 135 18.54 -4.00 0.45
CA LEU A 135 19.29 -2.86 -0.10
C LEU A 135 18.94 -1.58 0.66
N ALA A 136 19.94 -0.70 0.83
CA ALA A 136 19.73 0.63 1.40
C ALA A 136 18.84 1.48 0.47
N VAL A 137 17.87 2.19 1.06
CA VAL A 137 16.97 3.12 0.37
C VAL A 137 17.21 4.52 0.93
N SER A 138 17.97 5.33 0.20
CA SER A 138 18.38 6.68 0.63
C SER A 138 17.20 7.60 0.94
N GLU A 139 16.11 7.50 0.19
CA GLU A 139 14.89 8.30 0.38
C GLU A 139 14.19 8.00 1.71
N LEU A 140 14.45 6.82 2.28
CA LEU A 140 13.88 6.37 3.54
C LEU A 140 14.80 6.56 4.75
N SER A 141 16.03 7.02 4.57
CA SER A 141 17.03 7.19 5.65
C SER A 141 16.59 8.12 6.78
N ARG A 142 15.68 9.07 6.50
CA ARG A 142 15.09 9.97 7.51
C ARG A 142 14.06 9.31 8.43
N TRP A 143 13.62 8.10 8.09
CA TRP A 143 12.65 7.34 8.87
C TRP A 143 13.41 6.35 9.75
N ARG A 144 12.96 6.15 10.98
CA ARG A 144 13.49 5.10 11.86
C ARG A 144 12.93 3.74 11.43
N LEU A 145 13.44 3.25 10.32
CA LEU A 145 13.03 1.96 9.77
C LEU A 145 13.91 0.82 10.28
N PRO A 146 13.41 -0.42 10.23
CA PRO A 146 14.22 -1.61 10.52
C PRO A 146 15.51 -1.60 9.70
N ARG A 147 16.58 -2.14 10.26
CA ARG A 147 17.89 -2.33 9.61
C ARG A 147 18.47 -1.03 9.02
N GLU A 148 18.24 0.11 9.72
CA GLU A 148 18.75 1.43 9.30
C GLU A 148 18.31 1.83 7.87
N GLY A 149 17.16 1.32 7.41
CA GLY A 149 16.63 1.59 6.07
C GLY A 149 17.13 0.64 4.98
N CYS A 150 17.81 -0.44 5.32
CA CYS A 150 18.14 -1.53 4.39
C CYS A 150 16.91 -2.42 4.13
N VAL A 151 15.91 -1.87 3.46
CA VAL A 151 14.61 -2.48 3.18
C VAL A 151 14.30 -2.52 1.69
N GLY A 152 15.24 -2.12 0.85
CA GLY A 152 15.09 -1.99 -0.59
C GLY A 152 15.29 -3.30 -1.35
N PHE A 153 14.73 -3.32 -2.55
CA PHE A 153 14.99 -4.35 -3.54
C PHE A 153 15.21 -3.76 -4.92
N ARG A 154 15.87 -4.54 -5.78
CA ARG A 154 16.05 -4.21 -7.20
C ARG A 154 16.05 -5.47 -8.05
N ALA A 155 15.16 -5.54 -9.02
CA ALA A 155 15.20 -6.52 -10.09
C ALA A 155 15.71 -5.86 -11.38
N LYS A 156 16.85 -6.34 -11.87
CA LYS A 156 17.43 -5.93 -13.17
C LYS A 156 16.97 -6.89 -14.28
N ASN A 157 17.19 -6.51 -15.53
CA ASN A 157 16.90 -7.35 -16.71
C ASN A 157 15.42 -7.73 -16.82
N VAL A 158 14.56 -6.79 -16.49
CA VAL A 158 13.11 -6.91 -16.59
C VAL A 158 12.68 -6.21 -17.87
N THR A 159 12.07 -6.95 -18.80
CA THR A 159 11.47 -6.35 -19.99
C THR A 159 10.05 -5.92 -19.62
N LEU A 160 9.78 -4.63 -19.62
CA LEU A 160 8.50 -4.04 -19.35
C LEU A 160 8.01 -3.24 -20.54
N SER A 161 6.72 -3.34 -20.81
CA SER A 161 6.02 -2.59 -21.87
C SER A 161 4.97 -1.68 -21.23
N HIS A 162 4.56 -0.64 -21.97
CA HIS A 162 3.44 0.19 -21.55
C HIS A 162 2.21 -0.66 -21.23
N GLY A 163 1.55 -0.36 -20.13
CA GLY A 163 0.37 -1.07 -19.67
C GLY A 163 0.64 -2.33 -18.85
N ASP A 164 1.88 -2.81 -18.79
CA ASP A 164 2.24 -3.95 -17.95
C ASP A 164 1.91 -3.68 -16.47
N SER A 165 1.40 -4.71 -15.82
CA SER A 165 1.12 -4.68 -14.38
C SER A 165 2.28 -5.33 -13.63
N VAL A 166 2.90 -4.57 -12.74
CA VAL A 166 3.93 -5.05 -11.82
C VAL A 166 3.35 -5.12 -10.42
N GLU A 167 3.48 -6.27 -9.77
CA GLU A 167 3.09 -6.44 -8.36
C GLU A 167 4.29 -6.96 -7.57
N ILE A 168 4.37 -6.57 -6.29
CA ILE A 168 5.21 -7.25 -5.31
C ILE A 168 4.33 -7.96 -4.30
N ARG A 169 4.65 -9.22 -4.02
CA ARG A 169 3.93 -10.05 -3.05
C ARG A 169 4.88 -10.60 -2.00
N ASP A 170 4.46 -10.55 -0.76
CA ASP A 170 5.13 -11.28 0.31
C ASP A 170 5.13 -12.79 0.00
N VAL A 171 6.27 -13.44 0.24
CA VAL A 171 6.40 -14.87 -0.05
C VAL A 171 5.69 -15.75 0.97
N ARG A 172 5.61 -15.31 2.24
CA ARG A 172 5.07 -16.12 3.32
C ARG A 172 3.56 -16.23 3.29
N GLN A 173 2.86 -15.09 3.12
CA GLN A 173 1.40 -15.02 3.12
C GLN A 173 0.81 -14.85 1.72
N GLY A 174 1.64 -14.52 0.72
CA GLY A 174 1.18 -14.22 -0.64
C GLY A 174 0.45 -12.88 -0.76
N LEU A 175 0.54 -12.02 0.27
CA LEU A 175 -0.13 -10.72 0.29
C LEU A 175 0.46 -9.77 -0.75
N VAL A 176 -0.41 -9.08 -1.47
CA VAL A 176 0.00 -8.01 -2.39
C VAL A 176 0.42 -6.80 -1.57
N LEU A 177 1.70 -6.44 -1.63
CA LEU A 177 2.25 -5.29 -0.92
C LEU A 177 2.13 -4.00 -1.72
N ALA A 178 2.34 -4.08 -3.03
CA ALA A 178 2.15 -2.96 -3.94
C ALA A 178 1.83 -3.43 -5.36
N ARG A 179 1.19 -2.52 -6.11
CA ARG A 179 0.92 -2.64 -7.55
C ARG A 179 1.39 -1.38 -8.26
N TYR A 180 1.91 -1.56 -9.45
CA TYR A 180 2.34 -0.48 -10.32
C TYR A 180 1.94 -0.81 -11.75
N ARG A 181 1.43 0.17 -12.48
CA ARG A 181 1.18 0.04 -13.92
C ARG A 181 2.24 0.83 -14.66
N VAL A 182 2.89 0.18 -15.60
CA VAL A 182 3.94 0.81 -16.40
C VAL A 182 3.28 1.83 -17.33
N HIS A 183 3.78 3.06 -17.27
CA HIS A 183 3.39 4.15 -18.17
C HIS A 183 4.54 4.46 -19.10
N ASP A 184 4.24 5.00 -20.29
CA ASP A 184 5.29 5.54 -21.14
C ASP A 184 5.94 6.74 -20.45
N ASP A 185 7.26 6.74 -20.36
CA ASP A 185 7.98 7.94 -19.98
C ASP A 185 7.74 8.99 -21.09
N ALA A 186 7.04 10.07 -20.75
CA ALA A 186 6.81 11.19 -21.64
C ALA A 186 8.09 11.99 -21.89
#